data_bce9b32a3b5950a38d966f205482848e
#
_entry.id   bce9b32a3b5950a38d966f205482848e
#
_cell.length_a   1.000
_cell.length_b   1.000
_cell.length_c   1.000
_cell.angle_alpha   90.00
_cell.angle_beta   90.00
_cell.angle_gamma   90.00
#
_symmetry.space_group_name_H-M   'P 1'
#
loop_
_entity.id
_entity.type
_entity.pdbx_description
1 polymer ?
#
loop_
_entity_poly.entity_id
_entity_poly.type
_entity_poly.pdbx_seq_one_letter_code
_entity_poly.pdbx_strand_id
1 'polypeptide(L)'
;MQFVYKEYNMASVKEIRELFPILSTKLYGKDLVYFDNAATAQRPQQVIDICRSLASETNANIHRGIHKLAEDATEAFETTRDIVKNYINAESREEIIFTSGTTASINLVAFSFGEAFVHEGDEIIVSEAEHHSDIVPWQMMCQRKKAVLKVL
;
A
#
# COMPACT_ATOMS: atom_id res chain seq x y z
N MET A 1 -6.65 -6.49 30.71
CA MET A 1 -7.01 -6.17 29.31
C MET A 1 -7.46 -7.49 28.68
N GLN A 2 -8.78 -7.73 28.61
CA GLN A 2 -9.34 -8.96 28.05
C GLN A 2 -9.45 -8.76 26.53
N PHE A 3 -8.68 -9.50 25.77
CA PHE A 3 -8.86 -9.57 24.30
C PHE A 3 -10.16 -10.33 24.04
N VAL A 4 -11.22 -9.62 23.69
CA VAL A 4 -12.45 -10.22 23.16
C VAL A 4 -12.14 -10.64 21.72
N TYR A 5 -11.82 -11.92 21.52
CA TYR A 5 -11.82 -12.51 20.19
C TYR A 5 -13.26 -12.51 19.68
N LYS A 6 -13.60 -11.55 18.82
CA LYS A 6 -14.79 -11.67 17.98
C LYS A 6 -14.54 -12.88 17.07
N GLU A 7 -15.35 -13.93 17.19
CA GLU A 7 -15.39 -14.99 16.18
C GLU A 7 -15.79 -14.35 14.85
N TYR A 8 -14.81 -14.03 14.03
CA TYR A 8 -15.06 -13.73 12.64
C TYR A 8 -15.41 -15.06 11.98
N ASN A 9 -16.61 -15.18 11.43
CA ASN A 9 -16.96 -16.25 10.51
C ASN A 9 -16.02 -16.11 9.30
N MET A 10 -14.89 -16.81 9.37
CA MET A 10 -13.88 -16.79 8.31
C MET A 10 -14.51 -17.46 7.07
N ALA A 11 -14.60 -16.73 5.99
CA ALA A 11 -14.99 -17.30 4.71
C ALA A 11 -14.07 -18.50 4.35
N SER A 12 -14.63 -19.55 3.82
CA SER A 12 -13.84 -20.70 3.37
C SER A 12 -12.85 -20.30 2.27
N VAL A 13 -11.75 -21.02 2.14
CA VAL A 13 -10.78 -20.82 1.05
C VAL A 13 -11.46 -20.83 -0.32
N LYS A 14 -12.49 -21.66 -0.50
CA LYS A 14 -13.27 -21.71 -1.73
C LYS A 14 -14.02 -20.41 -1.99
N GLU A 15 -14.73 -19.87 -0.99
CA GLU A 15 -15.46 -18.60 -1.09
C GLU A 15 -14.49 -17.44 -1.37
N ILE A 16 -13.33 -17.39 -0.69
CA ILE A 16 -12.31 -16.38 -0.96
C ILE A 16 -11.78 -16.50 -2.39
N ARG A 17 -11.52 -17.73 -2.86
CA ARG A 17 -11.02 -17.98 -4.21
C ARG A 17 -11.99 -17.50 -5.29
N GLU A 18 -13.29 -17.65 -5.07
CA GLU A 18 -14.35 -17.19 -5.99
C GLU A 18 -14.40 -15.68 -6.17
N LEU A 19 -13.85 -14.90 -5.22
CA LEU A 19 -13.72 -13.45 -5.35
C LEU A 19 -12.70 -13.01 -6.41
N PHE A 20 -11.80 -13.90 -6.85
CA PHE A 20 -10.72 -13.60 -7.79
C PHE A 20 -11.00 -14.20 -9.17
N PRO A 21 -11.55 -13.44 -10.13
CA PRO A 21 -11.97 -13.96 -11.44
C PRO A 21 -10.86 -14.68 -12.21
N ILE A 22 -9.63 -14.18 -12.09
CA ILE A 22 -8.48 -14.76 -12.78
C ILE A 22 -8.23 -16.22 -12.41
N LEU A 23 -8.59 -16.62 -11.17
CA LEU A 23 -8.38 -17.98 -10.69
C LEU A 23 -9.32 -19.01 -11.32
N SER A 24 -10.32 -18.57 -12.11
CA SER A 24 -11.15 -19.43 -12.96
C SER A 24 -10.54 -19.70 -14.34
N THR A 25 -9.43 -19.02 -14.67
CA THR A 25 -8.73 -19.17 -15.95
C THR A 25 -8.10 -20.55 -16.06
N LYS A 26 -8.15 -21.13 -17.27
CA LYS A 26 -7.44 -22.37 -17.58
C LYS A 26 -6.24 -22.08 -18.48
N LEU A 27 -5.09 -22.62 -18.10
CA LEU A 27 -3.87 -22.60 -18.90
C LEU A 27 -3.53 -24.02 -19.33
N TYR A 28 -3.36 -24.24 -20.64
CA TYR A 28 -3.10 -25.56 -21.21
C TYR A 28 -4.15 -26.63 -20.80
N GLY A 29 -5.42 -26.21 -20.65
CA GLY A 29 -6.53 -27.07 -20.25
C GLY A 29 -6.58 -27.43 -18.75
N LYS A 30 -5.65 -26.89 -17.92
CA LYS A 30 -5.59 -27.10 -16.47
C LYS A 30 -5.99 -25.82 -15.73
N ASP A 31 -6.49 -25.95 -14.50
CA ASP A 31 -6.83 -24.81 -13.65
C ASP A 31 -5.56 -24.03 -13.30
N LEU A 32 -5.70 -22.69 -13.25
CA LEU A 32 -4.60 -21.80 -12.88
C LEU A 32 -4.11 -22.08 -11.46
N VAL A 33 -2.82 -22.32 -11.34
CA VAL A 33 -2.05 -22.28 -10.09
C VAL A 33 -1.10 -21.10 -10.18
N TYR A 34 -1.21 -20.15 -9.22
CA TYR A 34 -0.44 -18.91 -9.22
C TYR A 34 0.24 -18.70 -7.87
N PHE A 35 1.56 -18.67 -7.85
CA PHE A 35 2.38 -18.52 -6.63
C PHE A 35 3.30 -17.30 -6.65
N ASP A 36 3.11 -16.38 -7.58
CA ASP A 36 3.94 -15.18 -7.72
C ASP A 36 3.26 -13.92 -7.18
N ASN A 37 2.49 -14.06 -6.09
CA ASN A 37 1.78 -12.92 -5.48
C ASN A 37 2.71 -11.89 -4.84
N ALA A 38 3.94 -12.26 -4.50
CA ALA A 38 4.93 -11.33 -3.98
C ALA A 38 5.32 -10.26 -5.02
N ALA A 39 5.40 -10.66 -6.29
CA ALA A 39 5.65 -9.74 -7.41
C ALA A 39 4.37 -9.04 -7.87
N THR A 40 3.26 -9.78 -8.01
CA THR A 40 1.99 -9.23 -8.50
C THR A 40 0.81 -9.90 -7.80
N ALA A 41 0.16 -9.18 -6.89
CA ALA A 41 -1.07 -9.63 -6.25
C ALA A 41 -2.24 -9.63 -7.26
N GLN A 42 -3.03 -10.71 -7.27
CA GLN A 42 -4.25 -10.76 -8.06
C GLN A 42 -5.33 -9.87 -7.44
N ARG A 43 -6.24 -9.36 -8.28
CA ARG A 43 -7.28 -8.42 -7.85
C ARG A 43 -8.62 -9.14 -7.67
N PRO A 44 -9.29 -8.99 -6.53
CA PRO A 44 -10.65 -9.46 -6.37
C PRO A 44 -11.63 -8.65 -7.22
N GLN A 45 -12.79 -9.22 -7.52
CA GLN A 45 -13.80 -8.61 -8.38
C GLN A 45 -14.20 -7.20 -7.90
N GLN A 46 -14.32 -7.00 -6.60
CA GLN A 46 -14.69 -5.70 -6.01
C GLN A 46 -13.68 -4.59 -6.38
N VAL A 47 -12.37 -4.91 -6.40
CA VAL A 47 -11.33 -3.95 -6.80
C VAL A 47 -11.41 -3.65 -8.29
N ILE A 48 -11.69 -4.67 -9.12
CA ILE A 48 -11.86 -4.50 -10.57
C ILE A 48 -13.05 -3.59 -10.86
N ASP A 49 -14.17 -3.83 -10.19
CA ASP A 49 -15.42 -3.07 -10.39
C ASP A 49 -15.27 -1.61 -9.97
N ILE A 50 -14.64 -1.33 -8.81
CA ILE A 50 -14.42 0.05 -8.37
C ILE A 50 -13.45 0.79 -9.28
N CYS A 51 -12.39 0.13 -9.78
CA CYS A 51 -11.48 0.74 -10.73
C CYS A 51 -12.20 1.10 -12.04
N ARG A 52 -13.11 0.24 -12.51
CA ARG A 52 -13.93 0.49 -13.70
C ARG A 52 -14.88 1.67 -13.48
N SER A 53 -15.62 1.68 -12.37
CA SER A 53 -16.54 2.75 -12.02
C SER A 53 -15.81 4.09 -11.90
N LEU A 54 -14.68 4.14 -11.20
CA LEU A 54 -13.87 5.35 -11.09
C LEU A 54 -13.44 5.88 -12.46
N ALA A 55 -13.03 5.00 -13.37
CA ALA A 55 -12.56 5.41 -14.69
C ALA A 55 -13.71 5.87 -15.62
N SER A 56 -14.91 5.29 -15.50
CA SER A 56 -16.04 5.52 -16.41
C SER A 56 -17.08 6.51 -15.90
N GLU A 57 -17.18 6.71 -14.58
CA GLU A 57 -18.31 7.43 -13.96
C GLU A 57 -17.87 8.62 -13.10
N THR A 58 -16.71 8.52 -12.41
CA THR A 58 -16.30 9.49 -11.39
C THR A 58 -14.88 10.02 -11.57
N ASN A 59 -14.30 9.88 -12.75
CA ASN A 59 -12.94 10.34 -13.02
C ASN A 59 -12.87 11.87 -13.01
N ALA A 60 -12.39 12.44 -11.90
CA ALA A 60 -12.22 13.86 -11.71
C ALA A 60 -10.99 14.19 -10.85
N ASN A 61 -10.51 15.44 -10.95
CA ASN A 61 -9.41 15.92 -10.14
C ASN A 61 -9.87 16.14 -8.69
N ILE A 62 -9.24 15.45 -7.76
CA ILE A 62 -9.52 15.58 -6.32
C ILE A 62 -8.97 16.90 -5.75
N HIS A 63 -9.59 17.42 -4.68
CA HIS A 63 -9.23 18.58 -3.86
C HIS A 63 -9.28 19.97 -4.56
N ARG A 64 -9.38 20.06 -5.88
CA ARG A 64 -9.31 21.35 -6.59
C ARG A 64 -10.52 21.66 -7.47
N GLY A 65 -11.38 20.70 -7.73
CA GLY A 65 -12.58 20.93 -8.54
C GLY A 65 -13.73 21.46 -7.67
N ILE A 66 -14.49 22.42 -8.22
CA ILE A 66 -15.68 23.01 -7.59
C ILE A 66 -16.99 22.43 -8.15
N HIS A 67 -16.92 21.39 -8.94
CA HIS A 67 -18.08 20.73 -9.54
C HIS A 67 -18.34 19.37 -8.87
N LYS A 68 -19.59 18.93 -8.94
CA LYS A 68 -20.08 17.73 -8.22
C LYS A 68 -19.18 16.50 -8.40
N LEU A 69 -18.70 16.23 -9.60
CA LEU A 69 -17.85 15.07 -9.88
C LEU A 69 -16.53 15.10 -9.09
N ALA A 70 -15.93 16.29 -8.95
CA ALA A 70 -14.70 16.47 -8.18
C ALA A 70 -14.94 16.39 -6.67
N GLU A 71 -16.11 16.86 -6.20
CA GLU A 71 -16.53 16.70 -4.79
C GLU A 71 -16.68 15.23 -4.45
N ASP A 72 -17.41 14.47 -5.26
CA ASP A 72 -17.63 13.04 -5.06
C ASP A 72 -16.30 12.23 -5.08
N ALA A 73 -15.42 12.55 -6.02
CA ALA A 73 -14.11 11.92 -6.09
C ALA A 73 -13.24 12.25 -4.86
N THR A 74 -13.31 13.50 -4.36
CA THR A 74 -12.60 13.93 -3.15
C THR A 74 -13.16 13.24 -1.91
N GLU A 75 -14.48 13.17 -1.77
CA GLU A 75 -15.13 12.49 -0.66
C GLU A 75 -14.76 11.00 -0.61
N ALA A 76 -14.79 10.32 -1.75
CA ALA A 76 -14.40 8.92 -1.85
C ALA A 76 -12.93 8.70 -1.45
N PHE A 77 -12.03 9.59 -1.88
CA PHE A 77 -10.61 9.55 -1.54
C PHE A 77 -10.39 9.75 -0.02
N GLU A 78 -11.00 10.77 0.57
CA GLU A 78 -10.85 11.08 1.99
C GLU A 78 -11.51 10.02 2.89
N THR A 79 -12.66 9.47 2.46
CA THR A 79 -13.29 8.33 3.16
C THR A 79 -12.36 7.12 3.16
N THR A 80 -11.67 6.85 2.05
CA THR A 80 -10.69 5.76 1.97
C THR A 80 -9.52 6.00 2.95
N ARG A 81 -9.04 7.24 3.08
CA ARG A 81 -8.01 7.60 4.08
C ARG A 81 -8.49 7.32 5.50
N ASP A 82 -9.74 7.69 5.83
CA ASP A 82 -10.33 7.42 7.15
C ASP A 82 -10.46 5.92 7.44
N ILE A 83 -10.83 5.12 6.44
CA ILE A 83 -10.90 3.66 6.56
C ILE A 83 -9.51 3.09 6.87
N VAL A 84 -8.48 3.48 6.12
CA VAL A 84 -7.11 3.03 6.34
C VAL A 84 -6.60 3.50 7.70
N LYS A 85 -6.82 4.77 8.04
CA LYS A 85 -6.49 5.33 9.35
C LYS A 85 -7.04 4.48 10.49
N ASN A 86 -8.33 4.15 10.43
CA ASN A 86 -8.99 3.34 11.48
C ASN A 86 -8.46 1.89 11.49
N TYR A 87 -8.15 1.33 10.32
CA TYR A 87 -7.64 -0.04 10.20
C TYR A 87 -6.25 -0.20 10.85
N ILE A 88 -5.35 0.78 10.66
CA ILE A 88 -4.01 0.74 11.25
C ILE A 88 -3.94 1.44 12.62
N ASN A 89 -5.06 1.94 13.14
CA ASN A 89 -5.14 2.66 14.42
C ASN A 89 -4.26 3.92 14.48
N ALA A 90 -4.19 4.67 13.37
CA ALA A 90 -3.54 5.97 13.35
C ALA A 90 -4.43 7.03 14.04
N GLU A 91 -3.84 8.08 14.61
CA GLU A 91 -4.59 9.12 15.32
C GLU A 91 -5.31 10.06 14.36
N SER A 92 -4.67 10.39 13.23
CA SER A 92 -5.14 11.40 12.30
C SER A 92 -5.05 10.89 10.85
N ARG A 93 -5.95 11.39 9.97
CA ARG A 93 -5.92 11.05 8.55
C ARG A 93 -4.70 11.60 7.82
N GLU A 94 -4.08 12.64 8.35
CA GLU A 94 -2.88 13.26 7.81
C GLU A 94 -1.66 12.32 7.90
N GLU A 95 -1.71 11.32 8.78
CA GLU A 95 -0.69 10.26 8.86
C GLU A 95 -0.79 9.25 7.69
N ILE A 96 -1.90 9.27 6.95
CA ILE A 96 -2.11 8.36 5.81
C ILE A 96 -1.70 9.05 4.51
N ILE A 97 -0.63 8.56 3.90
CA ILE A 97 -0.11 9.06 2.63
C ILE A 97 -0.14 7.92 1.61
N PHE A 98 -0.97 8.05 0.58
CA PHE A 98 -1.00 7.11 -0.53
C PHE A 98 0.13 7.39 -1.51
N THR A 99 0.85 6.36 -1.89
CA THR A 99 1.95 6.40 -2.86
C THR A 99 1.71 5.40 -3.98
N SER A 100 2.57 5.42 -5.00
CA SER A 100 2.50 4.47 -6.11
C SER A 100 3.02 3.06 -5.77
N GLY A 101 3.44 2.82 -4.53
CA GLY A 101 3.92 1.53 -4.05
C GLY A 101 5.03 1.64 -3.01
N THR A 102 5.48 0.50 -2.49
CA THR A 102 6.46 0.41 -1.40
C THR A 102 7.76 1.17 -1.71
N THR A 103 8.31 1.02 -2.91
CA THR A 103 9.52 1.76 -3.32
C THR A 103 9.35 3.26 -3.19
N ALA A 104 8.20 3.80 -3.63
CA ALA A 104 7.90 5.23 -3.51
C ALA A 104 7.74 5.65 -2.04
N SER A 105 7.10 4.82 -1.21
CA SER A 105 6.93 5.08 0.22
C SER A 105 8.26 5.15 0.95
N ILE A 106 9.15 4.18 0.74
CA ILE A 106 10.47 4.15 1.40
C ILE A 106 11.32 5.34 0.95
N ASN A 107 11.34 5.65 -0.35
CA ASN A 107 12.04 6.84 -0.84
C ASN A 107 11.46 8.12 -0.23
N LEU A 108 10.13 8.24 -0.11
CA LEU A 108 9.50 9.39 0.53
C LEU A 108 10.00 9.56 1.97
N VAL A 109 10.05 8.48 2.77
CA VAL A 109 10.56 8.53 4.14
C VAL A 109 12.04 8.88 4.15
N ALA A 110 12.86 8.26 3.31
CA ALA A 110 14.30 8.54 3.24
C ALA A 110 14.60 10.00 2.84
N PHE A 111 13.77 10.61 1.96
CA PHE A 111 13.93 12.00 1.54
C PHE A 111 13.28 13.02 2.46
N SER A 112 12.23 12.68 3.21
CA SER A 112 11.56 13.60 4.14
C SER A 112 12.11 13.46 5.56
N PHE A 113 11.86 12.32 6.20
CA PHE A 113 12.32 12.04 7.56
C PHE A 113 13.85 12.02 7.63
N GLY A 114 14.50 11.33 6.69
CA GLY A 114 15.97 11.24 6.64
C GLY A 114 16.63 12.61 6.50
N GLU A 115 16.10 13.51 5.67
CA GLU A 115 16.65 14.87 5.57
C GLU A 115 16.42 15.72 6.83
N ALA A 116 15.27 15.55 7.47
CA ALA A 116 14.91 16.35 8.65
C ALA A 116 15.59 15.90 9.94
N PHE A 117 15.78 14.60 10.13
CA PHE A 117 16.11 14.02 11.44
C PHE A 117 17.40 13.19 11.49
N VAL A 118 17.98 12.81 10.34
CA VAL A 118 19.23 12.05 10.31
C VAL A 118 20.42 13.01 10.15
N HIS A 119 21.44 12.84 10.99
CA HIS A 119 22.63 13.68 11.07
C HIS A 119 23.90 12.87 10.79
N GLU A 120 25.02 13.56 10.66
CA GLU A 120 26.34 12.94 10.47
C GLU A 120 26.69 12.05 11.68
N GLY A 121 27.03 10.79 11.39
CA GLY A 121 27.39 9.80 12.40
C GLY A 121 26.21 8.97 12.93
N ASP A 122 24.96 9.32 12.61
CA ASP A 122 23.81 8.49 12.97
C ASP A 122 23.88 7.13 12.25
N GLU A 123 23.28 6.10 12.85
CA GLU A 123 23.25 4.76 12.30
C GLU A 123 21.84 4.37 11.83
N ILE A 124 21.76 3.86 10.61
CA ILE A 124 20.57 3.25 10.02
C ILE A 124 20.81 1.75 9.91
N ILE A 125 19.89 0.96 10.42
CA ILE A 125 19.98 -0.51 10.41
C ILE A 125 19.01 -1.06 9.39
N VAL A 126 19.52 -1.95 8.51
CA VAL A 126 18.73 -2.73 7.56
C VAL A 126 19.07 -4.21 7.71
N SER A 127 18.14 -5.09 7.35
CA SER A 127 18.38 -6.53 7.29
C SER A 127 19.08 -6.91 5.98
N GLU A 128 19.96 -7.93 6.00
CA GLU A 128 20.55 -8.48 4.78
C GLU A 128 19.50 -9.12 3.85
N ALA A 129 18.36 -9.54 4.42
CA ALA A 129 17.27 -10.17 3.68
C ALA A 129 16.32 -9.18 2.97
N GLU A 130 16.57 -7.87 3.07
CA GLU A 130 15.69 -6.85 2.49
C GLU A 130 15.73 -6.83 0.97
N HIS A 131 14.61 -6.43 0.38
CA HIS A 131 14.55 -6.11 -1.04
C HIS A 131 15.35 -4.83 -1.34
N HIS A 132 15.95 -4.74 -2.50
CA HIS A 132 16.75 -3.55 -2.92
C HIS A 132 16.02 -2.22 -2.75
N SER A 133 14.68 -2.20 -2.88
CA SER A 133 13.87 -1.00 -2.65
C SER A 133 13.89 -0.51 -1.20
N ASP A 134 14.31 -1.36 -0.26
CA ASP A 134 14.47 -1.01 1.16
C ASP A 134 15.94 -0.91 1.61
N ILE A 135 16.89 -1.14 0.73
CA ILE A 135 18.32 -0.94 1.01
C ILE A 135 18.83 0.33 0.34
N VAL A 136 18.59 0.47 -0.95
CA VAL A 136 19.19 1.54 -1.77
C VAL A 136 18.79 2.97 -1.31
N PRO A 137 17.54 3.26 -0.97
CA PRO A 137 17.17 4.60 -0.49
C PRO A 137 17.92 5.01 0.78
N TRP A 138 18.08 4.09 1.73
CA TRP A 138 18.84 4.33 2.96
C TRP A 138 20.32 4.48 2.70
N GLN A 139 20.89 3.68 1.81
CA GLN A 139 22.29 3.81 1.41
C GLN A 139 22.57 5.20 0.78
N MET A 140 21.71 5.65 -0.12
CA MET A 140 21.83 6.97 -0.73
C MET A 140 21.64 8.10 0.30
N MET A 141 20.71 7.94 1.23
CA MET A 141 20.48 8.91 2.31
C MET A 141 21.70 8.97 3.24
N CYS A 142 22.23 7.82 3.68
CA CYS A 142 23.44 7.76 4.52
C CYS A 142 24.64 8.44 3.84
N GLN A 143 24.82 8.24 2.55
CA GLN A 143 25.90 8.93 1.80
C GLN A 143 25.73 10.46 1.84
N ARG A 144 24.51 10.97 1.60
CA ARG A 144 24.24 12.42 1.62
C ARG A 144 24.41 13.03 3.01
N LYS A 145 23.93 12.32 4.05
CA LYS A 145 23.92 12.80 5.44
C LYS A 145 25.20 12.48 6.20
N LYS A 146 26.15 11.72 5.58
CA LYS A 146 27.34 11.14 6.25
C LYS A 146 26.96 10.27 7.45
N ALA A 147 25.81 9.63 7.38
CA ALA A 147 25.35 8.63 8.33
C ALA A 147 25.92 7.25 7.99
N VAL A 148 25.80 6.29 8.88
CA VAL A 148 26.37 4.95 8.73
C VAL A 148 25.25 3.95 8.47
N LEU A 149 25.32 3.21 7.36
CA LEU A 149 24.43 2.08 7.10
C LEU A 149 24.99 0.81 7.77
N LYS A 150 24.22 0.19 8.63
CA LYS A 150 24.51 -1.11 9.25
C LYS A 150 23.62 -2.18 8.64
N VAL A 151 24.22 -3.30 8.26
CA VAL A 151 23.50 -4.47 7.74
C VAL A 151 23.59 -5.58 8.77
N LEU A 152 22.44 -6.16 9.15
CA LEU A 152 22.30 -7.25 10.11
C LEU A 152 21.83 -8.54 9.41
#